data_b2c439e93b3f7649c2e570faa6501bdd
#
_entry.id   b2c439e93b3f7649c2e570faa6501bdd
#
_cell.length_a   1.000
_cell.length_b   1.000
_cell.length_c   1.000
_cell.angle_alpha   90.00
_cell.angle_beta   90.00
_cell.angle_gamma   90.00
#
_symmetry.space_group_name_H-M   'P 1'
#
loop_
_entity.id
_entity.type
_entity.pdbx_description
1 polymer ?
#
loop_
_entity_poly.entity_id
_entity_poly.type
_entity_poly.pdbx_seq_one_letter_code
_entity_poly.pdbx_strand_id
1 'polypeptide(L)'
;AGQIDTVHVHGERVSSTRIRQHLLAGEFAAAADLLGRPYAIAGRVVRGQQLGRTLGFPTANLRFPRTPALSGIYATWVHGVYQTPWPSVSSFGTRPTVDGVEPLLEAHLFDFAGDLYGRHIEVEFVAKLRDEEKFNDLPALTAQMQRDAAQARHILSEHRLRATA
;
A
#
# COMPACT_ATOMS: atom_id res chain seq x y z
N ALA A 1 19.24 -1.71 18.53
CA ALA A 1 17.94 -1.14 18.44
C ALA A 1 17.24 -1.24 19.76
N GLY A 2 16.88 -0.14 20.26
CA GLY A 2 16.29 -0.08 21.57
C GLY A 2 14.86 -0.60 21.60
N GLN A 3 14.43 -0.91 22.77
CA GLN A 3 13.03 -1.13 23.03
C GLN A 3 12.30 0.17 22.77
N ILE A 4 11.12 0.05 22.18
CA ILE A 4 10.24 1.19 22.05
C ILE A 4 9.60 1.41 23.41
N ASP A 5 9.89 2.53 24.02
CA ASP A 5 9.28 2.88 25.29
C ASP A 5 7.77 3.02 25.14
N THR A 6 7.03 2.69 26.17
CA THR A 6 5.58 2.87 26.16
C THR A 6 5.26 4.36 26.12
N VAL A 7 4.56 4.76 25.05
CA VAL A 7 4.15 6.15 24.84
C VAL A 7 2.63 6.18 24.84
N HIS A 8 2.06 7.29 25.31
CA HIS A 8 0.62 7.52 25.29
C HIS A 8 0.30 8.65 24.33
N VAL A 9 -0.65 8.41 23.43
CA VAL A 9 -1.18 9.40 22.51
C VAL A 9 -2.69 9.44 22.72
N HIS A 10 -3.24 10.61 22.93
CA HIS A 10 -4.67 10.79 23.23
C HIS A 10 -5.15 9.91 24.39
N GLY A 11 -4.27 9.71 25.38
CA GLY A 11 -4.57 8.89 26.54
C GLY A 11 -4.49 7.38 26.31
N GLU A 12 -4.09 6.95 25.11
CA GLU A 12 -3.97 5.54 24.79
C GLU A 12 -2.52 5.09 24.80
N ARG A 13 -2.31 3.86 25.24
CA ARG A 13 -0.99 3.26 25.22
C ARG A 13 -0.62 2.87 23.80
N VAL A 14 0.51 3.38 23.32
CA VAL A 14 1.07 2.98 22.03
C VAL A 14 1.78 1.65 22.18
N SER A 15 1.33 0.63 21.45
CA SER A 15 1.95 -0.68 21.41
C SER A 15 1.94 -1.25 20.00
N SER A 16 2.86 -2.14 19.72
CA SER A 16 2.92 -2.83 18.43
C SER A 16 1.63 -3.58 18.13
N THR A 17 1.04 -4.19 19.16
CA THR A 17 -0.22 -4.94 19.01
C THR A 17 -1.36 -4.02 18.59
N ARG A 18 -1.45 -2.84 19.21
CA ARG A 18 -2.52 -1.89 18.92
C ARG A 18 -2.37 -1.31 17.51
N ILE A 19 -1.15 -0.94 17.13
CA ILE A 19 -0.86 -0.47 15.78
C ILE A 19 -1.24 -1.55 14.76
N ARG A 20 -0.86 -2.80 15.01
CA ARG A 20 -1.18 -3.92 14.14
C ARG A 20 -2.69 -4.11 13.97
N GLN A 21 -3.45 -3.97 15.05
CA GLN A 21 -4.91 -4.08 15.00
C GLN A 21 -5.52 -3.01 14.10
N HIS A 22 -5.04 -1.77 14.21
CA HIS A 22 -5.53 -0.68 13.35
C HIS A 22 -5.16 -0.92 11.89
N LEU A 23 -3.96 -1.42 11.62
CA LEU A 23 -3.53 -1.72 10.25
C LEU A 23 -4.38 -2.81 9.63
N LEU A 24 -4.67 -3.88 10.38
CA LEU A 24 -5.52 -4.98 9.88
C LEU A 24 -6.94 -4.52 9.60
N ALA A 25 -7.45 -3.57 10.39
CA ALA A 25 -8.78 -3.02 10.19
C ALA A 25 -8.83 -1.93 9.12
N GLY A 26 -7.67 -1.53 8.58
CA GLY A 26 -7.62 -0.46 7.60
C GLY A 26 -7.74 0.94 8.20
N GLU A 27 -7.55 1.06 9.50
CA GLU A 27 -7.70 2.32 10.24
C GLU A 27 -6.37 3.08 10.26
N PHE A 28 -5.97 3.60 9.10
CA PHE A 28 -4.65 4.21 8.96
C PHE A 28 -4.51 5.55 9.68
N ALA A 29 -5.59 6.30 9.84
CA ALA A 29 -5.55 7.52 10.63
C ALA A 29 -5.24 7.23 12.10
N ALA A 30 -5.89 6.22 12.68
CA ALA A 30 -5.62 5.80 14.05
C ALA A 30 -4.20 5.25 14.21
N ALA A 31 -3.73 4.46 13.24
CA ALA A 31 -2.36 3.95 13.25
C ALA A 31 -1.35 5.11 13.17
N ALA A 32 -1.63 6.10 12.33
CA ALA A 32 -0.76 7.26 12.18
C ALA A 32 -0.66 8.07 13.48
N ASP A 33 -1.77 8.23 14.18
CA ASP A 33 -1.78 8.91 15.49
C ASP A 33 -0.85 8.21 16.47
N LEU A 34 -0.89 6.88 16.51
CA LEU A 34 -0.06 6.10 17.41
C LEU A 34 1.41 6.08 16.98
N LEU A 35 1.68 6.10 15.67
CA LEU A 35 3.04 6.11 15.14
C LEU A 35 3.68 7.49 15.15
N GLY A 36 2.88 8.55 15.20
CA GLY A 36 3.35 9.91 15.05
C GLY A 36 3.62 10.32 13.59
N ARG A 37 3.26 9.46 12.64
CA ARG A 37 3.42 9.72 11.21
C ARG A 37 2.53 8.75 10.42
N PRO A 38 2.23 9.07 9.14
CA PRO A 38 1.49 8.14 8.30
C PRO A 38 2.21 6.81 8.14
N TYR A 39 1.44 5.72 8.10
CA TYR A 39 2.01 4.39 7.90
C TYR A 39 2.47 4.23 6.46
N ALA A 40 3.73 3.83 6.28
CA ALA A 40 4.31 3.66 4.96
C ALA A 40 5.29 2.49 4.95
N ILE A 41 5.45 1.89 3.78
CA ILE A 41 6.41 0.82 3.54
C ILE A 41 7.40 1.29 2.48
N ALA A 42 8.68 1.29 2.82
CA ALA A 42 9.74 1.63 1.88
C ALA A 42 10.40 0.36 1.36
N GLY A 43 10.82 0.40 0.12
CA GLY A 43 11.52 -0.73 -0.49
C GLY A 43 12.03 -0.41 -1.87
N ARG A 44 12.83 -1.35 -2.39
CA ARG A 44 13.35 -1.26 -3.74
C ARG A 44 12.40 -1.93 -4.71
N VAL A 45 12.16 -1.27 -5.83
CA VAL A 45 11.32 -1.83 -6.88
C VAL A 45 12.05 -2.98 -7.57
N VAL A 46 11.41 -4.13 -7.62
CA VAL A 46 11.95 -5.34 -8.26
C VAL A 46 11.03 -5.75 -9.41
N ARG A 47 11.52 -6.61 -10.28
CA ARG A 47 10.72 -7.12 -11.40
C ARG A 47 9.67 -8.10 -10.87
N GLY A 48 8.43 -7.96 -11.36
CA GLY A 48 7.32 -8.85 -11.04
C GLY A 48 6.87 -9.63 -12.27
N GLN A 49 5.69 -10.24 -12.16
CA GLN A 49 5.10 -11.01 -13.26
C GLN A 49 4.59 -10.16 -14.41
N GLN A 50 4.43 -8.84 -14.18
CA GLN A 50 3.96 -7.89 -15.19
C GLN A 50 2.54 -8.16 -15.71
N LEU A 51 1.74 -8.93 -14.99
CA LEU A 51 0.36 -9.24 -15.40
C LEU A 51 -0.47 -7.97 -15.49
N GLY A 52 -0.35 -7.08 -14.50
CA GLY A 52 -1.07 -5.81 -14.50
C GLY A 52 -0.73 -4.96 -15.71
N ARG A 53 0.53 -4.98 -16.15
CA ARG A 53 0.97 -4.25 -17.34
C ARG A 53 0.26 -4.77 -18.59
N THR A 54 0.12 -6.10 -18.71
CA THR A 54 -0.60 -6.72 -19.81
C THR A 54 -2.06 -6.29 -19.84
N LEU A 55 -2.66 -6.07 -18.67
CA LEU A 55 -4.05 -5.64 -18.54
C LEU A 55 -4.23 -4.11 -18.57
N GLY A 56 -3.15 -3.35 -18.80
CA GLY A 56 -3.19 -1.89 -18.79
C GLY A 56 -2.98 -1.27 -17.41
N PHE A 57 -2.48 -2.04 -16.45
CA PHE A 57 -2.22 -1.59 -15.08
C PHE A 57 -0.77 -1.93 -14.68
N PRO A 58 0.22 -1.21 -15.24
CA PRO A 58 1.61 -1.46 -14.88
C PRO A 58 1.83 -1.19 -13.39
N THR A 59 2.57 -2.09 -12.73
CA THR A 59 2.76 -2.02 -11.28
C THR A 59 4.24 -2.02 -10.92
N ALA A 60 4.56 -1.31 -9.83
CA ALA A 60 5.85 -1.41 -9.17
C ALA A 60 5.75 -2.48 -8.09
N ASN A 61 6.67 -3.43 -8.10
CA ASN A 61 6.69 -4.54 -7.13
C ASN A 61 7.78 -4.28 -6.11
N LEU A 62 7.42 -4.34 -4.82
CA LEU A 62 8.36 -4.13 -3.74
C LEU A 62 8.57 -5.41 -2.95
N ARG A 63 9.83 -5.66 -2.59
CA ARG A 63 10.19 -6.70 -1.63
C ARG A 63 10.60 -6.05 -0.31
N PHE A 64 10.29 -6.73 0.77
CA PHE A 64 10.69 -6.30 2.10
C PHE A 64 10.85 -7.52 3.01
N PRO A 65 11.73 -7.41 4.04
CA PRO A 65 12.14 -8.60 4.81
C PRO A 65 11.11 -9.10 5.82
N ARG A 66 10.10 -8.30 6.15
CA ARG A 66 9.11 -8.66 7.17
C ARG A 66 7.71 -8.62 6.59
N THR A 67 6.84 -9.52 7.08
CA THR A 67 5.43 -9.51 6.72
C THR A 67 4.70 -8.51 7.61
N PRO A 68 4.27 -7.35 7.08
CA PRO A 68 3.45 -6.43 7.86
C PRO A 68 2.03 -6.95 8.05
N ALA A 69 1.31 -6.32 8.96
CA ALA A 69 -0.07 -6.67 9.28
C ALA A 69 -1.04 -6.06 8.25
N LEU A 70 -0.87 -6.43 6.99
CA LEU A 70 -1.67 -5.92 5.89
C LEU A 70 -2.12 -7.07 5.01
N SER A 71 -3.28 -6.91 4.40
CA SER A 71 -3.79 -7.82 3.39
C SER A 71 -4.93 -7.12 2.67
N GLY A 72 -4.87 -7.05 1.35
CA GLY A 72 -5.94 -6.47 0.57
C GLY A 72 -5.48 -5.40 -0.41
N ILE A 73 -6.42 -4.55 -0.78
CA ILE A 73 -6.24 -3.49 -1.78
C ILE A 73 -6.41 -2.14 -1.09
N TYR A 74 -5.53 -1.19 -1.40
CA TYR A 74 -5.41 0.06 -0.66
C TYR A 74 -5.27 1.26 -1.59
N ALA A 75 -5.83 2.40 -1.17
CA ALA A 75 -5.51 3.70 -1.76
C ALA A 75 -4.19 4.17 -1.12
N THR A 76 -3.23 4.58 -1.94
CA THR A 76 -1.88 4.87 -1.49
C THR A 76 -1.27 6.08 -2.19
N TRP A 77 -0.27 6.68 -1.54
CA TRP A 77 0.61 7.68 -2.13
C TRP A 77 2.00 7.09 -2.28
N VAL A 78 2.62 7.24 -3.45
CA VAL A 78 3.99 6.76 -3.69
C VAL A 78 4.95 7.95 -3.64
N HIS A 79 5.90 7.90 -2.71
CA HIS A 79 6.94 8.89 -2.53
C HIS A 79 8.24 8.40 -3.17
N GLY A 80 9.05 9.34 -3.68
CA GLY A 80 10.33 9.00 -4.27
C GLY A 80 10.31 8.86 -5.79
N VAL A 81 9.17 9.09 -6.42
CA VAL A 81 9.00 9.04 -7.88
C VAL A 81 9.10 10.44 -8.47
N TYR A 82 8.51 11.40 -7.81
CA TYR A 82 8.48 12.78 -8.25
C TYR A 82 8.54 13.70 -7.04
N GLN A 83 8.54 15.01 -7.26
CA GLN A 83 8.63 16.01 -6.18
C GLN A 83 7.45 15.94 -5.21
N THR A 84 6.28 15.58 -5.71
CA THR A 84 5.08 15.41 -4.90
C THR A 84 4.70 13.94 -4.84
N PRO A 85 3.95 13.52 -3.79
CA PRO A 85 3.45 12.14 -3.74
C PRO A 85 2.61 11.80 -4.96
N TRP A 86 2.78 10.60 -5.48
CA TRP A 86 2.08 10.14 -6.68
C TRP A 86 0.89 9.25 -6.30
N PRO A 87 -0.32 9.54 -6.80
CA PRO A 87 -1.49 8.75 -6.43
C PRO A 87 -1.43 7.35 -7.05
N SER A 88 -1.87 6.37 -6.28
CA SER A 88 -1.78 4.97 -6.67
C SER A 88 -2.82 4.11 -5.97
N VAL A 89 -3.03 2.91 -6.51
CA VAL A 89 -3.72 1.84 -5.82
C VAL A 89 -2.72 0.71 -5.62
N SER A 90 -2.68 0.15 -4.41
CA SER A 90 -1.69 -0.87 -4.07
C SER A 90 -2.37 -2.13 -3.58
N SER A 91 -1.77 -3.27 -3.90
CA SER A 91 -2.23 -4.56 -3.42
C SER A 91 -1.14 -5.18 -2.56
N PHE A 92 -1.54 -5.67 -1.40
CA PHE A 92 -0.65 -6.37 -0.49
C PHE A 92 -1.12 -7.80 -0.32
N GLY A 93 -0.25 -8.74 -0.62
CA GLY A 93 -0.55 -10.15 -0.49
C GLY A 93 0.71 -10.97 -0.36
N THR A 94 0.59 -12.25 -0.60
CA THR A 94 1.72 -13.17 -0.60
C THR A 94 1.76 -13.92 -1.91
N ARG A 95 2.95 -14.38 -2.27
CA ARG A 95 3.11 -15.26 -3.41
C ARG A 95 3.91 -16.50 -3.00
N PRO A 96 3.66 -17.66 -3.64
CA PRO A 96 4.44 -18.86 -3.38
C PRO A 96 5.88 -18.69 -3.81
N THR A 97 6.79 -19.29 -3.03
CA THR A 97 8.20 -19.41 -3.37
C THR A 97 8.63 -20.85 -3.24
N VAL A 98 9.88 -21.14 -3.59
CA VAL A 98 10.42 -22.50 -3.45
C VAL A 98 10.36 -22.95 -1.99
N ASP A 99 10.64 -22.05 -1.06
CA ASP A 99 10.75 -22.36 0.37
C ASP A 99 9.51 -21.97 1.19
N GLY A 100 8.42 -21.57 0.55
CA GLY A 100 7.21 -21.17 1.29
C GLY A 100 6.45 -20.05 0.61
N VAL A 101 6.21 -18.96 1.33
CA VAL A 101 5.55 -17.77 0.78
C VAL A 101 6.35 -16.54 1.13
N GLU A 102 6.26 -15.52 0.28
CA GLU A 102 6.85 -14.21 0.57
C GLU A 102 5.81 -13.11 0.43
N PRO A 103 5.90 -12.06 1.24
CA PRO A 103 5.02 -10.91 1.09
C PRO A 103 5.37 -10.13 -0.17
N LEU A 104 4.34 -9.59 -0.83
CA LEU A 104 4.51 -8.83 -2.05
C LEU A 104 3.59 -7.61 -2.01
N LEU A 105 4.19 -6.45 -2.22
CA LEU A 105 3.46 -5.20 -2.38
C LEU A 105 3.57 -4.77 -3.83
N GLU A 106 2.42 -4.61 -4.48
CA GLU A 106 2.33 -4.11 -5.85
C GLU A 106 1.63 -2.76 -5.83
N ALA A 107 2.30 -1.73 -6.34
CA ALA A 107 1.74 -0.39 -6.42
C ALA A 107 1.52 -0.01 -7.89
N HIS A 108 0.28 0.29 -8.24
CA HIS A 108 -0.08 0.80 -9.56
C HIS A 108 -0.21 2.32 -9.48
N LEU A 109 0.74 3.02 -10.10
CA LEU A 109 0.77 4.47 -10.13
C LEU A 109 -0.12 4.97 -11.26
N PHE A 110 -1.08 5.85 -10.94
CA PHE A 110 -2.04 6.34 -11.94
C PHE A 110 -1.35 7.24 -12.96
N ASP A 111 -1.62 6.99 -14.24
CA ASP A 111 -1.13 7.82 -15.34
C ASP A 111 0.39 7.99 -15.34
N PHE A 112 1.11 7.05 -14.77
CA PHE A 112 2.56 7.08 -14.74
C PHE A 112 3.13 6.36 -15.96
N ALA A 113 4.09 7.00 -16.61
CA ALA A 113 4.85 6.39 -17.70
C ALA A 113 6.33 6.38 -17.31
N GLY A 114 6.97 5.25 -17.48
CA GLY A 114 8.37 5.10 -17.16
C GLY A 114 8.66 3.79 -16.45
N ASP A 115 9.92 3.60 -16.07
CA ASP A 115 10.40 2.41 -15.39
C ASP A 115 10.95 2.79 -14.02
N LEU A 116 10.41 2.17 -12.98
CA LEU A 116 10.86 2.40 -11.60
C LEU A 116 11.79 1.31 -11.09
N TYR A 117 12.10 0.32 -11.93
CA TYR A 117 12.94 -0.81 -11.52
C TYR A 117 14.25 -0.34 -10.90
N GLY A 118 14.57 -0.89 -9.73
CA GLY A 118 15.79 -0.56 -9.00
C GLY A 118 15.71 0.69 -8.13
N ARG A 119 14.66 1.49 -8.28
CA ARG A 119 14.49 2.70 -7.46
C ARG A 119 13.98 2.36 -6.08
N HIS A 120 14.35 3.17 -5.11
CA HIS A 120 13.82 3.11 -3.77
C HIS A 120 12.60 4.01 -3.67
N ILE A 121 11.46 3.46 -3.30
CA ILE A 121 10.22 4.22 -3.14
C ILE A 121 9.61 3.94 -1.78
N GLU A 122 8.69 4.80 -1.37
CA GLU A 122 7.94 4.63 -0.14
C GLU A 122 6.45 4.70 -0.47
N VAL A 123 5.70 3.71 -0.02
CA VAL A 123 4.25 3.62 -0.26
C VAL A 123 3.53 3.96 1.04
N GLU A 124 2.83 5.09 1.03
CA GLU A 124 2.03 5.56 2.16
C GLU A 124 0.60 5.06 2.02
N PHE A 125 0.06 4.40 3.04
CA PHE A 125 -1.27 3.83 3.01
C PHE A 125 -2.30 4.81 3.56
N VAL A 126 -3.36 5.04 2.79
CA VAL A 126 -4.42 6.01 3.14
C VAL A 126 -5.70 5.31 3.58
N ALA A 127 -6.15 4.33 2.81
CA ALA A 127 -7.40 3.63 3.10
C ALA A 127 -7.41 2.24 2.50
N LYS A 128 -8.09 1.31 3.17
CA LYS A 128 -8.31 -0.03 2.63
C LYS A 128 -9.58 -0.02 1.79
N LEU A 129 -9.48 -0.54 0.57
CA LEU A 129 -10.63 -0.62 -0.34
C LEU A 129 -11.40 -1.93 -0.19
N ARG A 130 -10.69 -3.04 -0.08
CA ARG A 130 -11.29 -4.38 0.03
C ARG A 130 -10.22 -5.41 0.36
N ASP A 131 -10.66 -6.62 0.70
CA ASP A 131 -9.77 -7.76 0.84
C ASP A 131 -9.36 -8.30 -0.52
N GLU A 132 -8.30 -9.10 -0.56
CA GLU A 132 -7.92 -9.79 -1.78
C GLU A 132 -9.01 -10.75 -2.22
N GLU A 133 -9.16 -10.89 -3.53
CA GLU A 133 -10.17 -11.75 -4.13
C GLU A 133 -9.57 -12.44 -5.35
N LYS A 134 -9.93 -13.70 -5.55
CA LYS A 134 -9.53 -14.45 -6.73
C LYS A 134 -10.60 -14.30 -7.80
N PHE A 135 -10.18 -14.16 -9.05
CA PHE A 135 -11.07 -13.99 -10.19
C PHE A 135 -10.95 -15.18 -11.13
N ASN A 136 -12.08 -15.64 -11.67
CA ASN A 136 -12.12 -16.80 -12.55
C ASN A 136 -11.65 -16.49 -13.96
N ASP A 137 -11.68 -15.21 -14.36
CA ASP A 137 -11.25 -14.82 -15.70
C ASP A 137 -10.64 -13.42 -15.69
N LEU A 138 -9.93 -13.09 -16.78
CA LEU A 138 -9.26 -11.80 -16.91
C LEU A 138 -10.22 -10.62 -17.03
N PRO A 139 -11.38 -10.72 -17.74
CA PRO A 139 -12.33 -9.61 -17.77
C PRO A 139 -12.87 -9.23 -16.39
N ALA A 140 -13.17 -10.22 -15.53
CA ALA A 140 -13.63 -9.94 -14.17
C ALA A 140 -12.55 -9.25 -13.35
N LEU A 141 -11.30 -9.71 -13.45
CA LEU A 141 -10.17 -9.10 -12.77
C LEU A 141 -9.97 -7.66 -13.24
N THR A 142 -9.97 -7.43 -14.56
CA THR A 142 -9.79 -6.09 -15.12
C THR A 142 -10.89 -5.14 -14.67
N ALA A 143 -12.14 -5.59 -14.66
CA ALA A 143 -13.26 -4.77 -14.22
C ALA A 143 -13.11 -4.37 -12.74
N GLN A 144 -12.68 -5.31 -11.89
CA GLN A 144 -12.46 -4.99 -10.48
C GLN A 144 -11.29 -4.03 -10.29
N MET A 145 -10.21 -4.21 -11.05
CA MET A 145 -9.06 -3.29 -10.99
C MET A 145 -9.47 -1.87 -11.40
N GLN A 146 -10.34 -1.73 -12.38
CA GLN A 146 -10.85 -0.42 -12.79
C GLN A 146 -11.71 0.22 -11.68
N ARG A 147 -12.54 -0.56 -11.01
CA ARG A 147 -13.33 -0.06 -9.87
C ARG A 147 -12.44 0.35 -8.71
N ASP A 148 -11.42 -0.45 -8.40
CA ASP A 148 -10.45 -0.13 -7.35
C ASP A 148 -9.73 1.18 -7.67
N ALA A 149 -9.28 1.35 -8.91
CA ALA A 149 -8.60 2.56 -9.34
C ALA A 149 -9.49 3.79 -9.20
N ALA A 150 -10.75 3.69 -9.63
CA ALA A 150 -11.69 4.81 -9.51
C ALA A 150 -11.94 5.18 -8.05
N GLN A 151 -12.13 4.18 -7.19
CA GLN A 151 -12.33 4.41 -5.75
C GLN A 151 -11.10 5.04 -5.11
N ALA A 152 -9.91 4.54 -5.44
CA ALA A 152 -8.66 5.08 -4.91
C ALA A 152 -8.45 6.53 -5.34
N ARG A 153 -8.70 6.85 -6.62
CA ARG A 153 -8.58 8.23 -7.11
C ARG A 153 -9.48 9.19 -6.33
N HIS A 154 -10.71 8.76 -6.06
CA HIS A 154 -11.66 9.57 -5.30
C HIS A 154 -11.18 9.80 -3.87
N ILE A 155 -10.78 8.75 -3.18
CA ILE A 155 -10.29 8.83 -1.80
C ILE A 155 -9.06 9.73 -1.70
N LEU A 156 -8.11 9.55 -2.62
CA LEU A 156 -6.87 10.33 -2.60
C LEU A 156 -7.11 11.80 -2.92
N SER A 157 -8.06 12.09 -3.81
CA SER A 157 -8.44 13.47 -4.11
C SER A 157 -8.98 14.16 -2.88
N GLU A 158 -9.87 13.51 -2.13
CA GLU A 158 -10.40 14.06 -0.88
C GLU A 158 -9.32 14.19 0.19
N HIS A 159 -8.43 13.21 0.29
CA HIS A 159 -7.33 13.23 1.23
C HIS A 159 -6.40 14.43 0.97
N ARG A 160 -6.09 14.69 -0.29
CA ARG A 160 -5.25 15.83 -0.68
C ARG A 160 -5.91 17.16 -0.31
N LEU A 161 -7.21 17.29 -0.54
CA LEU A 161 -7.95 18.50 -0.19
C LEU A 161 -7.95 18.77 1.31
N ARG A 162 -8.08 17.73 2.13
CA ARG A 162 -8.00 17.86 3.58
C ARG A 162 -6.62 18.29 4.04
N ALA A 163 -5.57 17.77 3.40
CA ALA A 163 -4.19 18.10 3.76
C ALA A 163 -3.82 19.55 3.45
N THR A 164 -4.50 20.16 2.47
CA THR A 164 -4.26 21.54 2.06
C THR A 164 -5.21 22.54 2.72
N ALA A 165 -6.20 22.05 3.43
CA ALA A 165 -7.19 22.89 4.10
C ALA A 165 -6.66 23.49 5.41
#